data_a185ab2b55bef4abfb3b2a75d08a6c62
#
_entry.id   a185ab2b55bef4abfb3b2a75d08a6c62
#
_cell.length_a   1.000
_cell.length_b   1.000
_cell.length_c   1.000
_cell.angle_alpha   90.00
_cell.angle_beta   90.00
_cell.angle_gamma   90.00
#
_symmetry.space_group_name_H-M   'P 1'
#
loop_
_entity.id
_entity.type
_entity.pdbx_description
1 polymer ?
#
loop_
_entity_poly.entity_id
_entity_poly.type
_entity_poly.pdbx_seq_one_letter_code
_entity_poly.pdbx_strand_id
1 'polypeptide(L)'
;MECCDEARGCESRVWSAVAASVENVTETPTQTAEEQLAYYHSRRELAVVQPQGSLALVNTQWIDSEQTIWGVPGSWAPADGGLAVTATAADGILVDGELVDGTVLVKGKDAAEPSSVVFNDTTNGFVIAGEDGHYALRVFDANSEGIQNFGGIDAFDYNPDWIITGTFRENPEGTTLGFEQLKSDGKTKEHVIPGEITFSKDGVDYNLAAFKAGRALQLVFADATNGESTYSVGRFLFLAPNPDGTITLDFNRAVLPPCAFSYAFNCPLPPKQNRFTVAIEAGEKNVMAKNGELLHG
;
A
#
# COMPACT_ATOMS: atom_id res chain seq x y z
N MET A 1 -30.68 -13.89 2.06
CA MET A 1 -30.65 -12.66 2.88
C MET A 1 -29.33 -12.71 3.61
N GLU A 2 -28.26 -12.41 2.86
CA GLU A 2 -26.85 -12.51 3.27
C GLU A 2 -26.35 -11.09 3.48
N CYS A 3 -25.93 -10.80 4.71
CA CYS A 3 -25.36 -9.52 5.07
C CYS A 3 -23.93 -9.41 4.60
N CYS A 4 -23.64 -8.43 3.76
CA CYS A 4 -22.32 -8.06 3.32
C CYS A 4 -21.51 -7.46 4.48
N ASP A 5 -20.39 -8.09 4.81
CA ASP A 5 -19.37 -7.56 5.74
C ASP A 5 -18.35 -6.75 4.91
N GLU A 6 -18.65 -5.46 4.62
CA GLU A 6 -17.85 -4.59 3.73
C GLU A 6 -17.12 -3.43 4.44
N ALA A 7 -17.04 -3.45 5.77
CA ALA A 7 -16.55 -2.30 6.55
C ALA A 7 -15.01 -2.17 6.68
N ARG A 8 -14.21 -2.87 5.87
CA ARG A 8 -12.73 -2.88 6.00
C ARG A 8 -11.99 -2.64 4.68
N GLY A 9 -12.41 -1.68 3.88
CA GLY A 9 -12.13 -1.84 2.48
C GLY A 9 -11.49 -0.70 1.69
N CYS A 10 -10.62 0.20 2.18
CA CYS A 10 -10.06 1.19 1.26
C CYS A 10 -8.53 1.36 1.25
N GLU A 11 -7.83 1.06 2.31
CA GLU A 11 -6.41 0.69 2.09
C GLU A 11 -6.36 -0.52 1.16
N SER A 12 -7.37 -1.40 1.24
CA SER A 12 -7.54 -2.56 0.37
C SER A 12 -7.80 -2.23 -1.10
N ARG A 13 -8.32 -1.07 -1.52
CA ARG A 13 -8.64 -0.86 -2.95
C ARG A 13 -7.43 -0.49 -3.80
N VAL A 14 -6.50 0.30 -3.30
CA VAL A 14 -5.20 0.48 -3.97
C VAL A 14 -4.42 -0.85 -3.90
N TRP A 15 -4.54 -1.55 -2.78
CA TRP A 15 -3.94 -2.87 -2.56
C TRP A 15 -4.76 -4.00 -3.19
N SER A 16 -6.11 -3.89 -3.30
CA SER A 16 -6.92 -4.87 -4.02
C SER A 16 -6.63 -4.87 -5.52
N ALA A 17 -6.16 -3.77 -6.10
CA ALA A 17 -5.66 -3.80 -7.48
C ALA A 17 -4.37 -4.63 -7.58
N VAL A 18 -3.50 -4.60 -6.54
CA VAL A 18 -2.28 -5.43 -6.50
C VAL A 18 -2.62 -6.87 -6.08
N ALA A 19 -3.50 -7.06 -5.08
CA ALA A 19 -3.93 -8.39 -4.65
C ALA A 19 -4.88 -9.06 -5.67
N ALA A 20 -5.76 -8.28 -6.34
CA ALA A 20 -6.60 -8.82 -7.43
C ALA A 20 -5.77 -9.25 -8.66
N SER A 21 -4.57 -8.67 -8.87
CA SER A 21 -3.65 -9.17 -9.90
C SER A 21 -2.96 -10.48 -9.49
N VAL A 22 -2.92 -10.82 -8.20
CA VAL A 22 -2.43 -12.12 -7.73
C VAL A 22 -3.50 -13.22 -7.88
N GLU A 23 -4.81 -12.88 -7.72
CA GLU A 23 -5.91 -13.87 -7.80
C GLU A 23 -6.41 -14.15 -9.22
N ASN A 24 -6.15 -13.29 -10.22
CA ASN A 24 -6.70 -13.38 -11.57
C ASN A 24 -5.65 -13.51 -12.68
N VAL A 25 -4.50 -14.10 -12.42
CA VAL A 25 -3.72 -14.72 -13.49
C VAL A 25 -4.38 -16.08 -13.78
N THR A 26 -5.51 -16.06 -14.49
CA THR A 26 -5.96 -17.24 -15.22
C THR A 26 -4.84 -17.55 -16.20
N GLU A 27 -4.07 -18.60 -15.92
CA GLU A 27 -3.04 -19.15 -16.77
C GLU A 27 -3.61 -19.32 -18.17
N THR A 28 -3.23 -18.44 -19.09
CA THR A 28 -3.34 -18.74 -20.51
C THR A 28 -2.25 -19.79 -20.76
N PRO A 29 -2.57 -21.02 -21.23
CA PRO A 29 -1.66 -22.18 -21.21
C PRO A 29 -0.39 -22.07 -22.05
N THR A 30 -0.01 -20.86 -22.49
CA THR A 30 1.07 -20.62 -23.46
C THR A 30 2.08 -19.53 -23.04
N GLN A 31 1.85 -18.81 -21.92
CA GLN A 31 2.81 -17.77 -21.48
C GLN A 31 3.94 -18.35 -20.64
N THR A 32 5.20 -17.94 -20.90
CA THR A 32 6.34 -18.26 -20.03
C THR A 32 6.24 -17.52 -18.70
N ALA A 33 7.03 -17.94 -17.70
CA ALA A 33 7.07 -17.28 -16.39
C ALA A 33 7.57 -15.82 -16.53
N GLU A 34 8.54 -15.57 -17.42
CA GLU A 34 9.03 -14.24 -17.74
C GLU A 34 7.96 -13.35 -18.38
N GLU A 35 7.15 -13.89 -19.31
CA GLU A 35 6.05 -13.17 -19.94
C GLU A 35 4.95 -12.81 -18.91
N GLN A 36 4.63 -13.72 -17.99
CA GLN A 36 3.70 -13.47 -16.90
C GLN A 36 4.22 -12.39 -15.96
N LEU A 37 5.51 -12.42 -15.62
CA LEU A 37 6.15 -11.40 -14.78
C LEU A 37 6.17 -10.04 -15.50
N ALA A 38 6.49 -9.98 -16.78
CA ALA A 38 6.46 -8.75 -17.57
C ALA A 38 5.04 -8.15 -17.62
N TYR A 39 4.02 -8.99 -17.78
CA TYR A 39 2.63 -8.56 -17.69
C TYR A 39 2.29 -8.03 -16.29
N TYR A 40 2.73 -8.70 -15.24
CA TYR A 40 2.54 -8.25 -13.85
C TYR A 40 3.15 -6.86 -13.63
N HIS A 41 4.41 -6.64 -14.06
CA HIS A 41 5.09 -5.35 -13.95
C HIS A 41 4.35 -4.25 -14.73
N SER A 42 3.89 -4.52 -15.97
CA SER A 42 3.12 -3.54 -16.74
C SER A 42 1.82 -3.12 -16.03
N ARG A 43 1.15 -4.05 -15.34
CA ARG A 43 -0.05 -3.74 -14.54
C ARG A 43 0.29 -2.90 -13.31
N ARG A 44 1.44 -3.15 -12.70
CA ARG A 44 1.96 -2.34 -11.57
C ARG A 44 2.19 -0.89 -11.99
N GLU A 45 2.89 -0.66 -13.10
CA GLU A 45 3.13 0.69 -13.63
C GLU A 45 1.83 1.44 -13.94
N LEU A 46 0.86 0.78 -14.55
CA LEU A 46 -0.46 1.34 -14.78
C LEU A 46 -1.20 1.69 -13.48
N ALA A 47 -1.04 0.89 -12.43
CA ALA A 47 -1.73 1.10 -11.16
C ALA A 47 -1.18 2.32 -10.39
N VAL A 48 0.14 2.54 -10.39
CA VAL A 48 0.76 3.62 -9.60
C VAL A 48 0.46 5.02 -10.16
N VAL A 49 0.11 5.14 -11.44
CA VAL A 49 -0.25 6.41 -12.11
C VAL A 49 -1.77 6.71 -12.12
N GLN A 50 -2.61 5.82 -11.55
CA GLN A 50 -4.05 6.09 -11.49
C GLN A 50 -4.36 7.34 -10.64
N PRO A 51 -5.54 7.98 -10.78
CA PRO A 51 -5.92 9.19 -10.03
C PRO A 51 -5.84 9.05 -8.49
N GLN A 52 -5.88 7.83 -7.97
CA GLN A 52 -5.62 7.50 -6.56
C GLN A 52 -4.47 6.49 -6.43
N GLY A 53 -3.61 6.39 -7.43
CA GLY A 53 -2.38 5.61 -7.41
C GLY A 53 -1.32 6.19 -6.48
N SER A 54 -0.28 5.41 -6.22
CA SER A 54 0.75 5.81 -5.26
C SER A 54 1.49 7.08 -5.66
N LEU A 55 1.67 7.36 -6.96
CA LEU A 55 2.30 8.59 -7.45
C LEU A 55 1.38 9.80 -7.38
N ALA A 56 0.06 9.61 -7.33
CA ALA A 56 -0.90 10.69 -7.23
C ALA A 56 -1.03 11.26 -5.82
N LEU A 57 -0.64 10.53 -4.76
CA LEU A 57 -0.76 10.98 -3.38
C LEU A 57 0.24 12.11 -3.12
N VAL A 58 -0.26 13.33 -2.91
CA VAL A 58 0.56 14.53 -2.67
C VAL A 58 0.58 14.97 -1.21
N ASN A 59 -0.44 14.59 -0.43
CA ASN A 59 -0.51 14.94 0.99
C ASN A 59 -1.28 13.88 1.81
N THR A 60 -0.83 13.65 3.03
CA THR A 60 -1.58 12.98 4.10
C THR A 60 -1.42 13.83 5.35
N GLN A 61 -2.49 14.49 5.78
CA GLN A 61 -2.44 15.40 6.93
C GLN A 61 -3.44 14.95 8.00
N TRP A 62 -2.92 14.66 9.20
CA TRP A 62 -3.70 14.37 10.40
C TRP A 62 -4.27 15.66 10.98
N ILE A 63 -5.52 15.62 11.41
CA ILE A 63 -6.28 16.79 11.84
C ILE A 63 -6.70 16.62 13.30
N ASP A 64 -6.02 17.33 14.19
CA ASP A 64 -6.27 17.30 15.64
C ASP A 64 -7.04 18.54 16.12
N SER A 65 -7.06 19.59 15.31
CA SER A 65 -7.81 20.83 15.55
C SER A 65 -8.18 21.48 14.21
N GLU A 66 -9.05 22.46 14.24
CA GLU A 66 -9.41 23.22 13.03
C GLU A 66 -8.18 23.85 12.38
N GLN A 67 -7.97 23.55 11.09
CA GLN A 67 -6.83 24.02 10.31
C GLN A 67 -7.09 23.97 8.80
N THR A 68 -6.24 24.63 8.02
CA THR A 68 -6.18 24.46 6.57
C THR A 68 -5.32 23.28 6.21
N ILE A 69 -5.61 22.65 5.07
CA ILE A 69 -4.83 21.52 4.54
C ILE A 69 -4.09 22.00 3.29
N TRP A 70 -2.79 21.72 3.23
CA TRP A 70 -1.99 22.09 2.08
C TRP A 70 -2.52 21.47 0.79
N GLY A 71 -2.67 22.30 -0.24
CA GLY A 71 -3.07 21.90 -1.58
C GLY A 71 -4.58 21.81 -1.83
N VAL A 72 -5.43 22.09 -0.81
CA VAL A 72 -6.89 22.04 -0.94
C VAL A 72 -7.57 23.20 -0.22
N PRO A 73 -8.74 23.67 -0.70
CA PRO A 73 -9.50 24.74 -0.03
C PRO A 73 -10.24 24.25 1.21
N GLY A 74 -10.84 25.20 1.92
CA GLY A 74 -11.67 24.98 3.11
C GLY A 74 -10.91 24.94 4.42
N SER A 75 -11.66 25.02 5.53
CA SER A 75 -11.18 24.79 6.89
C SER A 75 -11.62 23.39 7.32
N TRP A 76 -10.70 22.63 7.89
CA TRP A 76 -10.91 21.23 8.26
C TRP A 76 -10.75 21.04 9.75
N ALA A 77 -11.69 20.34 10.37
CA ALA A 77 -11.69 20.07 11.80
C ALA A 77 -12.02 18.59 12.10
N PRO A 78 -11.57 18.06 13.26
CA PRO A 78 -12.01 16.74 13.72
C PRO A 78 -13.53 16.71 13.88
N ALA A 79 -14.14 15.59 13.49
CA ALA A 79 -15.56 15.32 13.71
C ALA A 79 -15.77 13.84 14.03
N ASP A 80 -16.89 13.53 14.69
CA ASP A 80 -17.25 12.15 14.98
C ASP A 80 -17.48 11.38 13.66
N GLY A 81 -16.75 10.28 13.47
CA GLY A 81 -16.80 9.45 12.27
C GLY A 81 -16.08 10.03 11.04
N GLY A 82 -15.22 11.07 11.20
CA GLY A 82 -14.48 11.65 10.07
C GLY A 82 -13.90 13.03 10.31
N LEU A 83 -13.97 13.89 9.30
CA LEU A 83 -13.56 15.30 9.35
C LEU A 83 -14.72 16.20 8.93
N ALA A 84 -14.88 17.33 9.59
CA ALA A 84 -15.76 18.40 9.11
C ALA A 84 -14.97 19.31 8.16
N VAL A 85 -15.51 19.59 6.98
CA VAL A 85 -15.02 20.64 6.09
C VAL A 85 -15.98 21.82 6.11
N THR A 86 -15.46 23.02 6.32
CA THR A 86 -16.19 24.29 6.21
C THR A 86 -15.68 25.05 5.02
N ALA A 87 -16.56 25.35 4.07
CA ALA A 87 -16.20 26.04 2.82
C ALA A 87 -17.40 26.83 2.29
N THR A 88 -17.15 27.66 1.29
CA THR A 88 -18.17 28.37 0.51
C THR A 88 -18.36 27.69 -0.86
N ALA A 89 -19.50 27.92 -1.51
CA ALA A 89 -19.73 27.40 -2.85
C ALA A 89 -18.64 27.83 -3.87
N ALA A 90 -17.97 28.97 -3.64
CA ALA A 90 -16.87 29.47 -4.49
C ALA A 90 -15.59 28.61 -4.39
N ASP A 91 -15.42 27.84 -3.32
CA ASP A 91 -14.27 26.94 -3.11
C ASP A 91 -14.36 25.68 -3.98
N GLY A 92 -15.55 25.37 -4.52
CA GLY A 92 -15.78 24.29 -5.50
C GLY A 92 -15.64 22.88 -4.95
N ILE A 93 -15.63 22.67 -3.62
CA ILE A 93 -15.49 21.36 -3.01
C ILE A 93 -16.79 20.56 -3.22
N LEU A 94 -16.67 19.33 -3.71
CA LEU A 94 -17.77 18.37 -3.74
C LEU A 94 -17.51 17.27 -2.72
N VAL A 95 -18.50 17.00 -1.86
CA VAL A 95 -18.54 15.84 -0.97
C VAL A 95 -19.68 14.94 -1.41
N ASP A 96 -19.39 13.70 -1.75
CA ASP A 96 -20.34 12.72 -2.29
C ASP A 96 -21.15 13.26 -3.52
N GLY A 97 -20.52 14.16 -4.29
CA GLY A 97 -21.11 14.78 -5.47
C GLY A 97 -21.89 16.07 -5.21
N GLU A 98 -22.09 16.46 -3.94
CA GLU A 98 -22.81 17.67 -3.56
C GLU A 98 -21.83 18.81 -3.25
N LEU A 99 -22.16 20.03 -3.75
CA LEU A 99 -21.35 21.22 -3.54
C LEU A 99 -21.43 21.67 -2.08
N VAL A 100 -20.28 21.87 -1.45
CA VAL A 100 -20.18 22.37 -0.07
C VAL A 100 -20.44 23.88 -0.03
N ASP A 101 -21.42 24.30 0.77
CA ASP A 101 -21.67 25.69 1.14
C ASP A 101 -22.06 25.73 2.63
N GLY A 102 -21.08 25.95 3.50
CA GLY A 102 -21.18 25.79 4.96
C GLY A 102 -20.30 24.66 5.45
N THR A 103 -20.79 23.91 6.46
CA THR A 103 -20.03 22.81 7.10
C THR A 103 -20.65 21.46 6.77
N VAL A 104 -19.84 20.52 6.27
CA VAL A 104 -20.23 19.17 5.86
C VAL A 104 -19.31 18.13 6.50
N LEU A 105 -19.86 17.00 6.97
CA LEU A 105 -19.09 15.85 7.44
C LEU A 105 -18.55 15.03 6.25
N VAL A 106 -17.25 14.81 6.22
CA VAL A 106 -16.56 13.87 5.32
C VAL A 106 -16.29 12.60 6.12
N LYS A 107 -17.08 11.56 5.88
CA LYS A 107 -16.98 10.29 6.59
C LYS A 107 -15.68 9.56 6.27
N GLY A 108 -15.05 8.99 7.30
CA GLY A 108 -13.81 8.22 7.19
C GLY A 108 -14.00 6.88 6.47
N LYS A 109 -12.89 6.28 6.07
CA LYS A 109 -12.86 4.97 5.37
C LYS A 109 -13.27 3.78 6.25
N ASP A 110 -13.38 3.98 7.54
CA ASP A 110 -13.94 3.07 8.54
C ASP A 110 -15.47 3.10 8.61
N ALA A 111 -16.11 4.10 7.99
CA ALA A 111 -17.57 4.16 7.88
C ALA A 111 -18.12 3.10 6.91
N ALA A 112 -19.37 2.65 7.13
CA ALA A 112 -20.04 1.72 6.21
C ALA A 112 -20.16 2.30 4.79
N GLU A 113 -20.38 3.61 4.68
CA GLU A 113 -20.40 4.37 3.43
C GLU A 113 -19.43 5.54 3.54
N PRO A 114 -18.14 5.36 3.21
CA PRO A 114 -17.13 6.41 3.25
C PRO A 114 -17.43 7.51 2.23
N SER A 115 -17.13 8.77 2.61
CA SER A 115 -17.30 9.89 1.68
C SER A 115 -16.16 9.98 0.65
N SER A 116 -16.52 10.43 -0.54
CA SER A 116 -15.60 10.89 -1.57
C SER A 116 -15.49 12.41 -1.55
N VAL A 117 -14.32 12.95 -1.83
CA VAL A 117 -14.11 14.40 -1.94
C VAL A 117 -13.45 14.72 -3.26
N VAL A 118 -13.98 15.70 -3.96
CA VAL A 118 -13.41 16.25 -5.21
C VAL A 118 -13.17 17.74 -5.01
N PHE A 119 -11.95 18.20 -5.33
CA PHE A 119 -11.56 19.60 -5.19
C PHE A 119 -11.54 20.33 -6.55
N ASN A 120 -11.15 19.59 -7.60
CA ASN A 120 -11.16 20.05 -8.97
C ASN A 120 -11.02 18.86 -9.94
N ASP A 121 -10.83 19.10 -11.23
CA ASP A 121 -10.77 18.07 -12.27
C ASP A 121 -9.63 17.04 -12.08
N THR A 122 -8.57 17.39 -11.36
CA THR A 122 -7.38 16.55 -11.16
C THR A 122 -7.15 16.16 -9.71
N THR A 123 -7.72 16.92 -8.76
CA THR A 123 -7.47 16.76 -7.33
C THR A 123 -8.69 16.20 -6.61
N ASN A 124 -8.48 15.10 -5.92
CA ASN A 124 -9.51 14.42 -5.14
C ASN A 124 -8.93 13.93 -3.80
N GLY A 125 -9.77 13.42 -2.92
CA GLY A 125 -9.32 12.92 -1.64
C GLY A 125 -10.31 12.02 -0.94
N PHE A 126 -9.86 11.49 0.19
CA PHE A 126 -10.68 10.77 1.15
C PHE A 126 -10.07 10.83 2.55
N VAL A 127 -10.90 10.60 3.56
CA VAL A 127 -10.51 10.61 4.97
C VAL A 127 -10.15 9.19 5.40
N ILE A 128 -8.96 9.03 6.01
CA ILE A 128 -8.52 7.78 6.65
C ILE A 128 -8.64 7.88 8.16
N ALA A 129 -8.98 6.76 8.81
CA ALA A 129 -9.00 6.64 10.27
C ALA A 129 -7.65 6.18 10.81
N GLY A 130 -7.23 6.75 11.93
CA GLY A 130 -6.16 6.25 12.80
C GLY A 130 -6.68 5.28 13.85
N GLU A 131 -5.77 4.74 14.66
CA GLU A 131 -6.13 3.78 15.72
C GLU A 131 -6.88 4.43 16.89
N ASP A 132 -6.63 5.70 17.16
CA ASP A 132 -7.16 6.44 18.33
C ASP A 132 -8.39 7.30 17.99
N GLY A 133 -9.10 7.01 16.88
CA GLY A 133 -10.24 7.82 16.43
C GLY A 133 -9.83 9.15 15.81
N HIS A 134 -8.54 9.39 15.57
CA HIS A 134 -8.04 10.51 14.79
C HIS A 134 -8.21 10.26 13.30
N TYR A 135 -8.43 11.31 12.55
CA TYR A 135 -8.64 11.23 11.11
C TYR A 135 -7.61 12.07 10.35
N ALA A 136 -7.22 11.61 9.18
CA ALA A 136 -6.39 12.36 8.25
C ALA A 136 -7.07 12.48 6.88
N LEU A 137 -6.85 13.60 6.20
CA LEU A 137 -7.20 13.73 4.79
C LEU A 137 -6.01 13.26 3.94
N ARG A 138 -6.26 12.36 3.00
CA ARG A 138 -5.38 12.07 1.87
C ARG A 138 -5.81 12.88 0.66
N VAL A 139 -4.85 13.58 0.07
CA VAL A 139 -5.05 14.39 -1.15
C VAL A 139 -4.28 13.77 -2.29
N PHE A 140 -4.97 13.52 -3.38
CA PHE A 140 -4.40 12.95 -4.60
C PHE A 140 -4.53 13.97 -5.74
N ASP A 141 -3.48 14.12 -6.53
CA ASP A 141 -3.46 14.93 -7.74
C ASP A 141 -3.02 14.08 -8.94
N ALA A 142 -3.92 13.90 -9.90
CA ALA A 142 -3.63 13.17 -11.14
C ALA A 142 -2.55 13.86 -12.01
N ASN A 143 -2.23 15.13 -11.71
CA ASN A 143 -1.15 15.90 -12.32
C ASN A 143 0.06 16.08 -11.39
N SER A 144 0.21 15.24 -10.36
CA SER A 144 1.34 15.31 -9.43
C SER A 144 2.69 15.30 -10.16
N GLU A 145 3.69 15.91 -9.55
CA GLU A 145 5.06 15.90 -10.07
C GLU A 145 5.58 14.45 -10.21
N GLY A 146 5.19 13.57 -9.26
CA GLY A 146 5.51 12.14 -9.32
C GLY A 146 5.02 11.49 -10.61
N ILE A 147 3.75 11.70 -10.99
CA ILE A 147 3.18 11.18 -12.26
C ILE A 147 3.86 11.80 -13.48
N GLN A 148 4.08 13.12 -13.45
CA GLN A 148 4.68 13.83 -14.58
C GLN A 148 6.12 13.38 -14.88
N ASN A 149 6.89 13.04 -13.84
CA ASN A 149 8.29 12.64 -13.95
C ASN A 149 8.48 11.12 -14.01
N PHE A 150 7.46 10.32 -13.76
CA PHE A 150 7.55 8.86 -13.73
C PHE A 150 8.05 8.27 -15.04
N GLY A 151 9.16 7.53 -14.98
CA GLY A 151 9.82 6.85 -16.11
C GLY A 151 9.61 5.34 -16.12
N GLY A 152 9.21 4.74 -14.98
CA GLY A 152 8.99 3.31 -14.85
C GLY A 152 9.40 2.76 -13.48
N ILE A 153 9.20 1.47 -13.29
CA ILE A 153 9.67 0.73 -12.13
C ILE A 153 10.81 -0.19 -12.58
N ASP A 154 12.03 0.06 -12.07
CA ASP A 154 13.15 -0.85 -12.31
C ASP A 154 12.96 -2.15 -11.52
N ALA A 155 13.30 -3.28 -12.12
CA ALA A 155 13.16 -4.61 -11.54
C ALA A 155 14.32 -5.51 -11.92
N PHE A 156 14.54 -6.55 -11.11
CA PHE A 156 15.44 -7.65 -11.48
C PHE A 156 14.84 -8.51 -12.60
N ASP A 157 15.69 -9.17 -13.35
CA ASP A 157 15.28 -10.23 -14.26
C ASP A 157 14.61 -11.38 -13.50
N TYR A 158 13.79 -12.17 -14.21
CA TYR A 158 13.16 -13.35 -13.61
C TYR A 158 14.22 -14.31 -13.05
N ASN A 159 14.06 -14.68 -11.78
CA ASN A 159 14.97 -15.56 -11.08
C ASN A 159 14.21 -16.70 -10.38
N PRO A 160 14.20 -17.91 -10.96
CA PRO A 160 13.48 -19.05 -10.39
C PRO A 160 14.04 -19.52 -9.03
N ASP A 161 15.29 -19.20 -8.68
CA ASP A 161 15.91 -19.56 -7.40
C ASP A 161 15.26 -18.82 -6.21
N TRP A 162 14.49 -17.76 -6.50
CA TRP A 162 13.75 -16.98 -5.54
C TRP A 162 12.24 -17.29 -5.53
N ILE A 163 11.85 -18.48 -6.03
CA ILE A 163 10.54 -19.08 -5.82
C ILE A 163 10.67 -20.17 -4.75
N ILE A 164 10.21 -19.88 -3.55
CA ILE A 164 10.41 -20.74 -2.38
C ILE A 164 9.05 -21.30 -1.92
N THR A 165 9.00 -22.60 -1.69
CA THR A 165 7.85 -23.22 -1.03
C THR A 165 8.15 -23.32 0.46
N GLY A 166 7.36 -22.64 1.27
CA GLY A 166 7.41 -22.69 2.73
C GLY A 166 6.21 -23.44 3.31
N THR A 167 6.20 -23.58 4.63
CA THR A 167 5.07 -24.06 5.41
C THR A 167 4.37 -22.88 6.06
N PHE A 168 3.05 -22.84 5.97
CA PHE A 168 2.20 -21.91 6.70
C PHE A 168 1.55 -22.62 7.89
N ARG A 169 1.76 -22.08 9.08
CA ARG A 169 1.14 -22.57 10.33
C ARG A 169 0.25 -21.47 10.89
N GLU A 170 -1.04 -21.75 11.02
CA GLU A 170 -1.98 -20.82 11.63
C GLU A 170 -1.62 -20.52 13.09
N ASN A 171 -1.73 -19.26 13.47
CA ASN A 171 -1.63 -18.78 14.84
C ASN A 171 -3.01 -18.83 15.53
N PRO A 172 -3.05 -18.82 16.88
CA PRO A 172 -4.29 -18.56 17.59
C PRO A 172 -4.95 -17.26 17.12
N GLU A 173 -6.28 -17.26 17.05
CA GLU A 173 -7.05 -16.07 16.65
C GLU A 173 -6.68 -14.86 17.53
N GLY A 174 -6.53 -13.70 16.91
CA GLY A 174 -6.17 -12.45 17.59
C GLY A 174 -4.68 -12.30 17.89
N THR A 175 -3.81 -13.22 17.45
CA THR A 175 -2.36 -13.02 17.54
C THR A 175 -1.93 -11.79 16.77
N THR A 176 -1.25 -10.84 17.42
CA THR A 176 -0.75 -9.60 16.82
C THR A 176 0.77 -9.50 16.92
N LEU A 177 1.33 -8.64 16.06
CA LEU A 177 2.72 -8.21 16.10
C LEU A 177 2.80 -6.72 15.78
N GLY A 178 3.61 -5.98 16.55
CA GLY A 178 3.88 -4.58 16.29
C GLY A 178 4.87 -4.39 15.14
N PHE A 179 4.47 -3.61 14.15
CA PHE A 179 5.35 -3.15 13.07
C PHE A 179 5.66 -1.66 13.27
N GLU A 180 6.94 -1.32 13.33
CA GLU A 180 7.37 0.07 13.31
C GLU A 180 6.94 0.72 11.99
N GLN A 181 6.57 2.00 12.06
CA GLN A 181 6.16 2.76 10.89
C GLN A 181 7.26 3.75 10.52
N LEU A 182 7.47 3.99 9.23
CA LEU A 182 8.57 4.82 8.69
C LEU A 182 8.65 6.23 9.33
N LYS A 183 7.52 6.82 9.71
CA LYS A 183 7.41 8.19 10.23
C LYS A 183 6.92 8.25 11.67
N SER A 184 7.09 7.21 12.45
CA SER A 184 6.48 7.12 13.79
C SER A 184 7.47 7.20 14.94
N ASP A 185 8.73 7.58 14.72
CA ASP A 185 9.77 7.73 15.74
C ASP A 185 9.87 6.51 16.68
N GLY A 186 9.85 5.30 16.10
CA GLY A 186 9.92 4.02 16.82
C GLY A 186 8.59 3.51 17.39
N LYS A 187 7.47 4.21 17.18
CA LYS A 187 6.16 3.67 17.55
C LYS A 187 5.76 2.53 16.60
N THR A 188 5.17 1.49 17.17
CA THR A 188 4.66 0.34 16.40
C THR A 188 3.16 0.43 16.23
N LYS A 189 2.70 -0.08 15.10
CA LYS A 189 1.28 -0.37 14.84
C LYS A 189 1.05 -1.87 14.93
N GLU A 190 0.05 -2.28 15.73
CA GLU A 190 -0.31 -3.68 15.88
C GLU A 190 -1.03 -4.19 14.62
N HIS A 191 -0.57 -5.31 14.10
CA HIS A 191 -1.19 -6.00 12.97
C HIS A 191 -1.52 -7.43 13.35
N VAL A 192 -2.67 -7.93 12.92
CA VAL A 192 -3.05 -9.34 13.10
C VAL A 192 -2.15 -10.22 12.24
N ILE A 193 -1.48 -11.18 12.88
CA ILE A 193 -0.61 -12.17 12.24
C ILE A 193 -1.36 -13.52 12.23
N PRO A 194 -1.99 -13.90 11.13
CA PRO A 194 -2.81 -15.09 11.07
C PRO A 194 -2.01 -16.40 11.10
N GLY A 195 -0.70 -16.34 10.86
CA GLY A 195 0.17 -17.51 10.93
C GLY A 195 1.64 -17.16 10.73
N GLU A 196 2.48 -18.16 10.96
CA GLU A 196 3.91 -18.13 10.73
C GLU A 196 4.26 -18.78 9.39
N ILE A 197 5.26 -18.22 8.70
CA ILE A 197 5.78 -18.76 7.44
C ILE A 197 7.20 -19.26 7.70
N THR A 198 7.42 -20.56 7.55
CA THR A 198 8.73 -21.18 7.80
C THR A 198 9.26 -21.88 6.55
N PHE A 199 10.54 -21.72 6.29
CA PHE A 199 11.28 -22.43 5.25
C PHE A 199 12.78 -22.44 5.56
N SER A 200 13.53 -23.30 4.87
CA SER A 200 15.00 -23.30 4.89
C SER A 200 15.52 -23.00 3.50
N LYS A 201 16.52 -22.12 3.40
CA LYS A 201 17.23 -21.83 2.15
C LYS A 201 18.73 -21.71 2.43
N ASP A 202 19.54 -22.42 1.65
CA ASP A 202 21.00 -22.41 1.74
C ASP A 202 21.53 -22.69 3.17
N GLY A 203 20.84 -23.59 3.90
CA GLY A 203 21.19 -23.98 5.27
C GLY A 203 20.77 -22.98 6.35
N VAL A 204 20.01 -21.94 6.03
CA VAL A 204 19.45 -20.99 6.97
C VAL A 204 17.95 -21.23 7.11
N ASP A 205 17.49 -21.33 8.35
CA ASP A 205 16.07 -21.42 8.68
C ASP A 205 15.45 -20.04 8.88
N TYR A 206 14.32 -19.81 8.23
CA TYR A 206 13.56 -18.57 8.31
C TYR A 206 12.20 -18.82 8.98
N ASN A 207 11.80 -17.87 9.81
CA ASN A 207 10.45 -17.79 10.38
C ASN A 207 9.94 -16.36 10.21
N LEU A 208 9.06 -16.16 9.24
CA LEU A 208 8.61 -14.85 8.84
C LEU A 208 7.20 -14.56 9.35
N ALA A 209 6.94 -13.28 9.67
CA ALA A 209 5.62 -12.77 10.00
C ALA A 209 5.03 -12.00 8.82
N ALA A 210 3.81 -12.38 8.42
CA ALA A 210 3.02 -11.63 7.46
C ALA A 210 1.67 -11.26 8.09
N PHE A 211 1.22 -10.03 7.91
CA PHE A 211 -0.06 -9.60 8.44
C PHE A 211 -1.16 -9.66 7.38
N LYS A 212 -2.41 -9.72 7.83
CA LYS A 212 -3.57 -9.79 6.95
C LYS A 212 -3.77 -8.46 6.22
N ALA A 213 -3.82 -8.51 4.90
CA ALA A 213 -4.09 -7.37 4.02
C ALA A 213 -5.22 -7.74 3.04
N GLY A 214 -6.45 -7.44 3.41
CA GLY A 214 -7.62 -7.89 2.66
C GLY A 214 -7.74 -9.42 2.65
N ARG A 215 -7.70 -10.02 1.45
CA ARG A 215 -7.72 -11.48 1.27
C ARG A 215 -6.34 -12.13 1.26
N ALA A 216 -5.28 -11.32 1.11
CA ALA A 216 -3.91 -11.79 1.07
C ALA A 216 -3.21 -11.60 2.42
N LEU A 217 -2.03 -12.20 2.55
CA LEU A 217 -1.03 -11.87 3.54
C LEU A 217 -0.03 -10.89 2.94
N GLN A 218 0.35 -9.87 3.68
CA GLN A 218 1.43 -8.94 3.30
C GLN A 218 2.67 -9.26 4.13
N LEU A 219 3.71 -9.72 3.45
CA LEU A 219 5.05 -9.85 3.99
C LEU A 219 5.81 -8.54 3.72
N VAL A 220 6.20 -7.86 4.79
CA VAL A 220 7.10 -6.70 4.75
C VAL A 220 8.50 -7.21 5.06
N PHE A 221 9.44 -7.09 4.13
CA PHE A 221 10.78 -7.65 4.28
C PHE A 221 11.88 -6.70 3.84
N ALA A 222 13.07 -6.92 4.35
CA ALA A 222 14.31 -6.31 3.88
C ALA A 222 15.37 -7.39 3.63
N ASP A 223 16.33 -7.08 2.79
CA ASP A 223 17.43 -7.96 2.41
C ASP A 223 18.71 -7.16 2.11
N ALA A 224 19.79 -7.83 1.76
CA ALA A 224 21.09 -7.17 1.55
C ALA A 224 21.14 -6.25 0.32
N THR A 225 20.09 -6.21 -0.52
CA THR A 225 20.01 -5.26 -1.65
C THR A 225 19.51 -3.87 -1.24
N ASN A 226 18.87 -3.74 -0.06
CA ASN A 226 18.25 -2.49 0.37
C ASN A 226 19.28 -1.39 0.66
N GLY A 227 19.09 -0.23 0.00
CA GLY A 227 20.01 0.91 0.08
C GLY A 227 21.24 0.77 -0.83
N GLU A 228 21.43 -0.37 -1.48
CA GLU A 228 22.48 -0.61 -2.47
C GLU A 228 21.89 -0.60 -3.89
N SER A 229 21.12 -1.62 -4.24
CA SER A 229 20.50 -1.77 -5.57
C SER A 229 18.97 -1.68 -5.55
N THR A 230 18.35 -1.71 -4.36
CA THR A 230 16.91 -1.55 -4.18
C THR A 230 16.58 -0.46 -3.17
N TYR A 231 15.33 -0.01 -3.17
CA TYR A 231 14.79 0.98 -2.23
C TYR A 231 15.13 0.62 -0.77
N SER A 232 15.64 1.61 -0.03
CA SER A 232 16.29 1.40 1.29
C SER A 232 15.36 0.89 2.39
N VAL A 233 14.04 1.17 2.31
CA VAL A 233 13.07 0.84 3.37
C VAL A 233 12.70 -0.65 3.37
N GLY A 234 12.88 -1.34 2.25
CA GLY A 234 12.44 -2.72 2.05
C GLY A 234 11.36 -2.85 0.99
N ARG A 235 10.81 -4.05 0.87
CA ARG A 235 9.84 -4.42 -0.15
C ARG A 235 8.68 -5.19 0.45
N PHE A 236 7.59 -5.31 -0.30
CA PHE A 236 6.40 -6.07 0.09
C PHE A 236 6.21 -7.27 -0.83
N LEU A 237 5.75 -8.38 -0.26
CA LEU A 237 5.32 -9.55 -1.01
C LEU A 237 3.92 -9.95 -0.55
N PHE A 238 3.00 -10.11 -1.50
CA PHE A 238 1.64 -10.54 -1.22
C PHE A 238 1.51 -12.04 -1.45
N LEU A 239 0.96 -12.73 -0.46
CA LEU A 239 0.96 -14.19 -0.36
C LEU A 239 -0.43 -14.70 -0.03
N ALA A 240 -0.68 -15.95 -0.41
CA ALA A 240 -1.85 -16.70 0.04
C ALA A 240 -1.44 -18.13 0.41
N PRO A 241 -1.85 -18.65 1.58
CA PRO A 241 -1.62 -20.04 1.93
C PRO A 241 -2.35 -20.98 0.97
N ASN A 242 -1.72 -22.10 0.65
CA ASN A 242 -2.34 -23.16 -0.11
C ASN A 242 -3.20 -24.06 0.83
N PRO A 243 -4.22 -24.76 0.29
CA PRO A 243 -5.09 -25.64 1.11
C PRO A 243 -4.35 -26.79 1.80
N ASP A 244 -3.16 -27.15 1.34
CA ASP A 244 -2.31 -28.21 1.90
C ASP A 244 -1.39 -27.74 3.03
N GLY A 245 -1.49 -26.46 3.46
CA GLY A 245 -0.65 -25.87 4.48
C GLY A 245 0.72 -25.39 3.97
N THR A 246 0.97 -25.46 2.67
CA THR A 246 2.14 -24.84 2.08
C THR A 246 1.86 -23.36 1.74
N ILE A 247 2.93 -22.59 1.46
CA ILE A 247 2.83 -21.23 0.96
C ILE A 247 3.97 -20.98 -0.03
N THR A 248 3.65 -20.36 -1.17
CA THR A 248 4.65 -20.02 -2.19
C THR A 248 5.10 -18.58 -2.00
N LEU A 249 6.39 -18.37 -1.78
CA LEU A 249 7.04 -17.07 -1.75
C LEU A 249 7.75 -16.86 -3.10
N ASP A 250 7.05 -16.25 -4.04
CA ASP A 250 7.62 -15.84 -5.33
C ASP A 250 8.16 -14.42 -5.24
N PHE A 251 9.43 -14.27 -4.86
CA PHE A 251 10.06 -12.95 -4.71
C PHE A 251 10.21 -12.18 -6.04
N ASN A 252 10.04 -12.83 -7.20
CA ASN A 252 9.96 -12.11 -8.47
C ASN A 252 8.76 -11.13 -8.50
N ARG A 253 7.74 -11.39 -7.69
CA ARG A 253 6.57 -10.53 -7.51
C ARG A 253 6.68 -9.57 -6.32
N ALA A 254 7.87 -9.45 -5.72
CA ALA A 254 8.10 -8.46 -4.68
C ALA A 254 7.98 -7.05 -5.26
N VAL A 255 7.25 -6.18 -4.53
CA VAL A 255 6.92 -4.83 -4.98
C VAL A 255 7.49 -3.78 -4.04
N LEU A 256 7.73 -2.60 -4.58
CA LEU A 256 8.07 -1.41 -3.80
C LEU A 256 6.89 -0.98 -2.93
N PRO A 257 7.14 -0.56 -1.67
CA PRO A 257 6.10 0.00 -0.82
C PRO A 257 5.65 1.38 -1.35
N PRO A 258 4.42 1.85 -1.02
CA PRO A 258 3.92 3.14 -1.50
C PRO A 258 4.81 4.33 -1.17
N CYS A 259 5.55 4.28 -0.06
CA CYS A 259 6.47 5.35 0.32
C CYS A 259 7.69 5.50 -0.63
N ALA A 260 7.93 4.53 -1.51
CA ALA A 260 8.89 4.65 -2.60
C ALA A 260 8.36 5.56 -3.73
N PHE A 261 7.05 5.74 -3.83
CA PHE A 261 6.38 6.55 -4.87
C PHE A 261 5.97 7.93 -4.38
N SER A 262 5.65 8.07 -3.08
CA SER A 262 5.30 9.35 -2.48
C SER A 262 5.67 9.39 -1.00
N TYR A 263 6.33 10.46 -0.60
CA TYR A 263 6.63 10.73 0.82
C TYR A 263 5.39 10.97 1.69
N ALA A 264 4.20 11.14 1.11
CA ALA A 264 2.97 11.28 1.87
C ALA A 264 2.48 9.96 2.50
N PHE A 265 3.04 8.81 2.13
CA PHE A 265 2.76 7.54 2.79
C PHE A 265 3.60 7.32 4.06
N ASN A 266 3.02 6.59 5.01
CA ASN A 266 3.69 6.07 6.19
C ASN A 266 3.61 4.54 6.17
N CYS A 267 4.68 3.87 5.74
CA CYS A 267 4.71 2.43 5.51
C CYS A 267 5.25 1.67 6.72
N PRO A 268 4.79 0.43 6.96
CA PRO A 268 5.39 -0.45 7.95
C PRO A 268 6.82 -0.81 7.55
N LEU A 269 7.71 -0.82 8.55
CA LEU A 269 9.09 -1.26 8.40
C LEU A 269 9.19 -2.78 8.59
N PRO A 270 10.14 -3.45 7.89
CA PRO A 270 10.39 -4.86 8.09
C PRO A 270 10.75 -5.17 9.55
N PRO A 271 10.01 -6.04 10.25
CA PRO A 271 10.38 -6.49 11.58
C PRO A 271 11.69 -7.30 11.53
N LYS A 272 12.35 -7.44 12.66
CA LYS A 272 13.67 -8.06 12.73
C LYS A 272 13.72 -9.45 12.08
N GLN A 273 12.69 -10.27 12.28
CA GLN A 273 12.60 -11.63 11.74
C GLN A 273 12.40 -11.70 10.22
N ASN A 274 11.95 -10.59 9.60
CA ASN A 274 11.76 -10.49 8.15
C ASN A 274 12.96 -9.83 7.45
N ARG A 275 14.11 -9.74 8.11
CA ARG A 275 15.33 -9.18 7.53
C ARG A 275 16.28 -10.30 7.10
N PHE A 276 16.44 -10.45 5.79
CA PHE A 276 17.36 -11.42 5.20
C PHE A 276 18.78 -10.85 5.17
N THR A 277 19.76 -11.69 5.49
CA THR A 277 21.19 -11.32 5.42
C THR A 277 21.78 -11.55 4.03
N VAL A 278 21.02 -12.15 3.14
CA VAL A 278 21.40 -12.43 1.74
C VAL A 278 20.71 -11.44 0.80
N ALA A 279 21.26 -11.24 -0.39
CA ALA A 279 20.65 -10.43 -1.44
C ALA A 279 19.53 -11.22 -2.12
N ILE A 280 18.31 -10.67 -2.14
CA ILE A 280 17.18 -11.22 -2.89
C ILE A 280 17.11 -10.48 -4.23
N GLU A 281 17.86 -10.99 -5.21
CA GLU A 281 17.93 -10.41 -6.56
C GLU A 281 16.74 -10.87 -7.40
N ALA A 282 15.54 -10.44 -7.00
CA ALA A 282 14.26 -10.70 -7.65
C ALA A 282 13.25 -9.59 -7.29
N GLY A 283 12.30 -9.29 -8.17
CA GLY A 283 11.24 -8.29 -7.97
C GLY A 283 11.65 -6.86 -8.25
N GLU A 284 10.79 -5.91 -7.83
CA GLU A 284 10.98 -4.46 -8.06
C GLU A 284 12.20 -3.93 -7.29
N LYS A 285 12.92 -2.96 -7.88
CA LYS A 285 14.14 -2.36 -7.34
C LYS A 285 13.92 -0.91 -6.89
N ASN A 286 13.64 -0.02 -7.84
CA ASN A 286 13.52 1.43 -7.62
C ASN A 286 12.47 2.05 -8.53
N VAL A 287 11.96 3.21 -8.13
CA VAL A 287 11.12 4.05 -8.99
C VAL A 287 12.02 4.98 -9.81
N MET A 288 11.90 4.92 -11.13
CA MET A 288 12.73 5.67 -12.05
C MET A 288 12.01 6.89 -12.59
N ALA A 289 12.75 7.98 -12.76
CA ALA A 289 12.30 9.15 -13.48
C ALA A 289 12.56 9.01 -14.98
N LYS A 290 11.88 9.83 -15.79
CA LYS A 290 12.04 9.85 -17.27
C LYS A 290 13.47 10.13 -17.75
N ASN A 291 14.28 10.79 -16.93
CA ASN A 291 15.70 11.05 -17.20
C ASN A 291 16.62 9.88 -16.87
N GLY A 292 16.08 8.76 -16.35
CA GLY A 292 16.84 7.56 -15.97
C GLY A 292 17.47 7.61 -14.58
N GLU A 293 17.24 8.66 -13.80
CA GLU A 293 17.63 8.76 -12.40
C GLU A 293 16.54 8.20 -11.47
N LEU A 294 16.83 8.09 -10.18
CA LEU A 294 15.82 7.75 -9.18
C LEU A 294 14.77 8.87 -9.10
N LEU A 295 13.49 8.51 -9.03
CA LEU A 295 12.41 9.51 -8.89
C LEU A 295 12.51 10.27 -7.56
N HIS A 296 12.95 9.56 -6.51
CA HIS A 296 13.18 10.08 -5.16
C HIS A 296 14.59 9.64 -4.75
N GLY A 297 15.55 10.50 -4.94
CA GLY A 297 16.95 10.30 -4.57
C GLY A 297 17.31 10.95 -3.26
#